data_67ea98b3e37027805d841a6a4660f814
#
_entry.id   67ea98b3e37027805d841a6a4660f814
#
_cell.length_a   1.000
_cell.length_b   1.000
_cell.length_c   1.000
_cell.angle_alpha   90.00
_cell.angle_beta   90.00
_cell.angle_gamma   90.00
#
_symmetry.space_group_name_H-M   'P 1'
#
loop_
_entity.id
_entity.type
_entity.pdbx_description
1 polymer ?
#
loop_
_entity_poly.entity_id
_entity_poly.type
_entity_poly.pdbx_seq_one_letter_code
_entity_poly.pdbx_strand_id
1 'polypeptide(L)'
;MEPADRERIFQEFTRLPGAQGKEGFGLGLSIVRMLVQLLEGTIDVDSVPGKGSTFTIYIPIYPVRSEGRRMKDEESGCAATPNGNSSFPVPHSSLKNVLLIDDDRIQLTLTAAMLQQSGINSVSCLQLDELLDALRTATFDVLLTDVQMPAINGFDLLKLLRASNIPQAQSVPVIAVTARSDMQREEFTVHGFAGCLHKPFTVSELLHELNMEDKGMEVMEVSETSACPGYKFSSLTVFSVDDPEAAKSILESFVAETRLNAERLQKAVENEDVDEMAAVSHKMIPLFTLIGAAELVALLKLLETSHGVPFTGELKEHALAALVLIEDVITQATAFP
;
A
#
# COMPACT_ATOMS: atom_id res chain seq x y z
N MET A 1 -9.87 32.20 -9.10
CA MET A 1 -10.28 30.87 -9.59
C MET A 1 -11.65 31.00 -10.23
N GLU A 2 -11.85 30.40 -11.40
CA GLU A 2 -13.14 30.42 -12.06
C GLU A 2 -14.15 29.49 -11.35
N PRO A 3 -15.48 29.78 -11.44
CA PRO A 3 -16.50 28.96 -10.77
C PRO A 3 -16.42 27.45 -11.13
N ALA A 4 -16.12 27.14 -12.40
CA ALA A 4 -16.00 25.76 -12.88
C ALA A 4 -14.80 25.00 -12.29
N ASP A 5 -13.81 25.72 -11.75
CA ASP A 5 -12.62 25.11 -11.17
C ASP A 5 -12.77 24.78 -9.68
N ARG A 6 -13.81 25.32 -9.01
CA ARG A 6 -13.99 25.18 -7.55
C ARG A 6 -14.21 23.74 -7.09
N GLU A 7 -14.88 22.92 -7.89
CA GLU A 7 -15.03 21.48 -7.61
C GLU A 7 -13.83 20.67 -8.10
N ARG A 8 -13.23 21.09 -9.22
CA ARG A 8 -12.11 20.39 -9.84
C ARG A 8 -10.84 20.41 -9.00
N ILE A 9 -10.60 21.47 -8.21
CA ILE A 9 -9.41 21.57 -7.34
C ILE A 9 -9.32 20.48 -6.27
N PHE A 10 -10.43 19.82 -5.96
CA PHE A 10 -10.50 18.72 -5.02
C PHE A 10 -10.38 17.34 -5.69
N GLN A 11 -10.26 17.29 -7.02
CA GLN A 11 -9.96 16.04 -7.73
C GLN A 11 -8.47 15.77 -7.70
N GLU A 12 -8.10 14.52 -7.55
CA GLU A 12 -6.71 14.06 -7.54
C GLU A 12 -6.00 14.43 -8.84
N PHE A 13 -4.73 14.73 -8.74
CA PHE A 13 -3.84 15.12 -9.85
C PHE A 13 -4.32 16.35 -10.65
N THR A 14 -5.29 17.10 -10.12
CA THR A 14 -5.80 18.29 -10.79
C THR A 14 -4.95 19.51 -10.46
N ARG A 15 -4.46 20.17 -11.52
CA ARG A 15 -3.73 21.44 -11.46
C ARG A 15 -4.42 22.47 -12.34
N LEU A 16 -4.66 23.66 -11.79
CA LEU A 16 -5.28 24.73 -12.58
C LEU A 16 -4.28 25.37 -13.54
N PRO A 17 -4.74 25.89 -14.71
CA PRO A 17 -3.92 26.69 -15.60
C PRO A 17 -3.28 27.86 -14.85
N GLY A 18 -1.96 28.01 -14.91
CA GLY A 18 -1.20 29.04 -14.15
C GLY A 18 -0.40 28.50 -12.97
N ALA A 19 -0.57 27.24 -12.57
CA ALA A 19 0.29 26.56 -11.62
C ALA A 19 1.51 25.86 -12.26
N GLN A 20 1.71 26.05 -13.56
CA GLN A 20 2.86 25.52 -14.30
C GLN A 20 4.15 26.13 -13.74
N GLY A 21 5.11 25.27 -13.33
CA GLY A 21 6.40 25.70 -12.79
C GLY A 21 6.48 25.77 -11.25
N LYS A 22 5.42 25.40 -10.50
CA LYS A 22 5.50 25.15 -9.06
C LYS A 22 5.51 23.66 -8.80
N GLU A 23 6.35 23.18 -7.92
CA GLU A 23 6.38 21.79 -7.48
C GLU A 23 5.04 21.39 -6.83
N GLY A 24 4.58 20.17 -7.08
CA GLY A 24 3.40 19.58 -6.45
C GLY A 24 2.57 18.70 -7.39
N PHE A 25 2.15 17.54 -6.90
CA PHE A 25 1.42 16.50 -7.65
C PHE A 25 -0.07 16.77 -7.84
N GLY A 26 -0.62 17.86 -7.29
CA GLY A 26 -2.06 18.15 -7.35
C GLY A 26 -2.91 17.32 -6.39
N LEU A 27 -2.30 16.75 -5.34
CA LEU A 27 -2.97 15.88 -4.35
C LEU A 27 -3.38 16.61 -3.07
N GLY A 28 -2.81 17.78 -2.75
CA GLY A 28 -2.98 18.40 -1.45
C GLY A 28 -4.43 18.74 -1.08
N LEU A 29 -5.22 19.25 -2.00
CA LEU A 29 -6.62 19.63 -1.73
C LEU A 29 -7.57 18.43 -1.74
N SER A 30 -7.30 17.39 -2.51
CA SER A 30 -8.06 16.13 -2.46
C SER A 30 -7.85 15.45 -1.09
N ILE A 31 -6.63 15.42 -0.58
CA ILE A 31 -6.31 14.92 0.77
C ILE A 31 -7.03 15.75 1.84
N VAL A 32 -7.01 17.09 1.74
CA VAL A 32 -7.73 17.96 2.70
C VAL A 32 -9.23 17.68 2.69
N ARG A 33 -9.86 17.55 1.51
CA ARG A 33 -11.29 17.22 1.40
C ARG A 33 -11.59 15.87 2.06
N MET A 34 -10.75 14.88 1.82
CA MET A 34 -10.87 13.55 2.38
C MET A 34 -10.72 13.57 3.92
N LEU A 35 -9.74 14.30 4.45
CA LEU A 35 -9.58 14.51 5.89
C LEU A 35 -10.81 15.15 6.53
N VAL A 36 -11.37 16.17 5.90
CA VAL A 36 -12.57 16.86 6.38
C VAL A 36 -13.77 15.91 6.36
N GLN A 37 -13.96 15.13 5.30
CA GLN A 37 -15.01 14.11 5.22
C GLN A 37 -14.85 13.01 6.28
N LEU A 38 -13.62 12.59 6.55
CA LEU A 38 -13.31 11.61 7.59
C LEU A 38 -13.73 12.10 8.99
N LEU A 39 -13.63 13.40 9.23
CA LEU A 39 -14.10 14.08 10.44
C LEU A 39 -15.59 14.41 10.41
N GLU A 40 -16.36 13.85 9.45
CA GLU A 40 -17.78 14.15 9.20
C GLU A 40 -18.05 15.66 8.95
N GLY A 41 -17.01 16.36 8.47
CA GLY A 41 -17.05 17.78 8.17
C GLY A 41 -17.42 18.09 6.72
N THR A 42 -17.48 19.38 6.41
CA THR A 42 -17.63 19.89 5.05
C THR A 42 -16.57 20.95 4.76
N ILE A 43 -16.15 21.05 3.51
CA ILE A 43 -15.23 22.08 3.02
C ILE A 43 -15.87 22.82 1.87
N ASP A 44 -15.91 24.15 1.99
CA ASP A 44 -16.40 25.06 0.96
C ASP A 44 -15.30 25.97 0.46
N VAL A 45 -15.37 26.41 -0.80
CA VAL A 45 -14.43 27.35 -1.40
C VAL A 45 -15.14 28.51 -2.06
N ASP A 46 -14.79 29.72 -1.61
CA ASP A 46 -15.11 30.96 -2.26
C ASP A 46 -13.88 31.58 -2.92
N SER A 47 -13.97 31.87 -4.21
CA SER A 47 -12.86 32.44 -4.96
C SER A 47 -13.33 33.45 -6.01
N VAL A 48 -12.59 34.55 -6.07
CA VAL A 48 -12.79 35.59 -7.08
C VAL A 48 -11.46 35.79 -7.84
N PRO A 49 -11.46 35.68 -9.18
CA PRO A 49 -10.23 35.89 -9.97
C PRO A 49 -9.60 37.26 -9.65
N GLY A 50 -8.30 37.26 -9.38
CA GLY A 50 -7.53 38.45 -9.02
C GLY A 50 -7.71 38.98 -7.58
N LYS A 51 -8.66 38.44 -6.78
CA LYS A 51 -8.87 38.83 -5.38
C LYS A 51 -8.44 37.81 -4.35
N GLY A 52 -8.34 36.54 -4.73
CA GLY A 52 -7.92 35.45 -3.82
C GLY A 52 -8.99 34.36 -3.68
N SER A 53 -8.72 33.41 -2.77
CA SER A 53 -9.59 32.28 -2.44
C SER A 53 -9.71 32.13 -0.93
N THR A 54 -10.89 31.83 -0.44
CA THR A 54 -11.20 31.52 0.96
C THR A 54 -11.70 30.08 1.01
N PHE A 55 -11.06 29.26 1.84
CA PHE A 55 -11.47 27.90 2.15
C PHE A 55 -12.11 27.91 3.54
N THR A 56 -13.33 27.40 3.65
CA THR A 56 -14.06 27.28 4.90
C THR A 56 -14.29 25.83 5.24
N ILE A 57 -13.83 25.39 6.40
CA ILE A 57 -13.96 24.02 6.88
C ILE A 57 -14.88 24.01 8.10
N TYR A 58 -15.91 23.18 8.06
CA TYR A 58 -16.80 22.90 9.18
C TYR A 58 -16.56 21.48 9.68
N ILE A 59 -16.16 21.35 10.93
CA ILE A 59 -15.97 20.05 11.58
C ILE A 59 -16.93 19.97 12.77
N PRO A 60 -17.82 18.94 12.84
CA PRO A 60 -18.69 18.75 13.99
C PRO A 60 -17.87 18.42 15.24
N ILE A 61 -18.10 19.14 16.32
CA ILE A 61 -17.47 18.85 17.62
C ILE A 61 -18.48 18.08 18.43
N TYR A 62 -18.24 16.80 18.62
CA TYR A 62 -19.05 15.97 19.53
C TYR A 62 -18.49 16.05 20.95
N PRO A 63 -19.32 16.35 21.97
CA PRO A 63 -18.86 16.28 23.32
C PRO A 63 -18.47 14.82 23.65
N VAL A 64 -17.26 14.61 24.11
CA VAL A 64 -16.82 13.31 24.63
C VAL A 64 -17.76 12.97 25.80
N ARG A 65 -18.71 12.05 25.60
CA ARG A 65 -19.42 11.44 26.70
C ARG A 65 -18.40 10.64 27.48
N SER A 66 -17.93 11.20 28.58
CA SER A 66 -17.30 10.42 29.63
C SER A 66 -18.37 9.51 30.22
N GLU A 67 -18.61 8.36 29.62
CA GLU A 67 -19.30 7.28 30.29
C GLU A 67 -18.42 6.88 31.45
N GLY A 68 -18.80 7.40 32.62
CA GLY A 68 -18.23 7.00 33.88
C GLY A 68 -18.45 5.49 34.03
N ARG A 69 -17.45 4.69 33.67
CA ARG A 69 -17.36 3.32 34.16
C ARG A 69 -17.32 3.42 35.69
N ARG A 70 -18.49 3.21 36.32
CA ARG A 70 -18.51 2.77 37.69
C ARG A 70 -17.79 1.42 37.75
N MET A 71 -16.50 1.47 38.08
CA MET A 71 -15.80 0.28 38.52
C MET A 71 -16.50 -0.20 39.79
N LYS A 72 -17.10 -1.39 39.74
CA LYS A 72 -17.34 -2.20 40.92
C LYS A 72 -15.96 -2.70 41.36
N ASP A 73 -15.60 -2.32 42.54
CA ASP A 73 -14.44 -2.84 43.26
C ASP A 73 -14.60 -4.36 43.41
N GLU A 74 -13.76 -5.12 42.73
CA GLU A 74 -13.39 -6.46 43.15
C GLU A 74 -11.85 -6.47 43.23
N GLU A 75 -11.39 -6.53 44.47
CA GLU A 75 -10.00 -6.69 44.83
C GLU A 75 -9.43 -7.98 44.21
N SER A 76 -8.43 -7.85 43.35
CA SER A 76 -7.39 -8.87 43.24
C SER A 76 -6.14 -8.22 42.71
N GLY A 77 -5.12 -8.17 43.56
CA GLY A 77 -3.88 -7.47 43.34
C GLY A 77 -3.05 -8.09 42.22
N CYS A 78 -2.58 -7.23 41.33
CA CYS A 78 -1.32 -7.42 40.60
C CYS A 78 -0.75 -6.05 40.25
N ALA A 79 0.49 -5.86 40.66
CA ALA A 79 1.24 -4.62 40.55
C ALA A 79 1.34 -4.14 39.09
N ALA A 80 0.87 -2.92 38.82
CA ALA A 80 1.07 -2.24 37.55
C ALA A 80 2.48 -1.62 37.50
N THR A 81 3.31 -2.06 36.59
CA THR A 81 4.46 -1.29 36.13
C THR A 81 4.02 -0.34 35.02
N PRO A 82 4.38 0.94 35.05
CA PRO A 82 4.04 1.90 34.02
C PRO A 82 5.07 1.83 32.90
N ASN A 83 4.85 1.00 31.89
CA ASN A 83 5.53 1.11 30.61
C ASN A 83 4.48 1.35 29.52
N GLY A 84 4.37 2.61 29.11
CA GLY A 84 3.49 3.05 28.06
C GLY A 84 4.01 2.66 26.68
N ASN A 85 3.68 1.45 26.21
CA ASN A 85 3.68 1.10 24.82
C ASN A 85 2.29 0.53 24.50
N SER A 86 1.41 1.39 24.02
CA SER A 86 0.11 0.95 23.51
C SER A 86 0.24 0.46 22.07
N SER A 87 0.92 -0.66 21.87
CA SER A 87 0.74 -1.46 20.67
C SER A 87 -0.56 -2.23 20.84
N PHE A 88 -1.51 -2.07 19.93
CA PHE A 88 -2.73 -2.87 19.92
C PHE A 88 -2.36 -4.30 19.55
N PRO A 89 -2.50 -5.31 20.43
CA PRO A 89 -2.18 -6.68 20.09
C PRO A 89 -3.20 -7.20 19.06
N VAL A 90 -2.72 -7.92 18.05
CA VAL A 90 -3.60 -8.68 17.15
C VAL A 90 -4.27 -9.79 17.99
N PRO A 91 -5.61 -9.93 17.95
CA PRO A 91 -6.29 -10.92 18.76
C PRO A 91 -5.91 -12.35 18.38
N HIS A 92 -5.58 -13.18 19.36
CA HIS A 92 -5.16 -14.58 19.19
C HIS A 92 -6.28 -15.56 18.77
N SER A 93 -7.51 -15.11 18.55
CA SER A 93 -8.64 -15.98 18.23
C SER A 93 -9.06 -15.83 16.78
N SER A 94 -8.85 -16.88 16.00
CA SER A 94 -9.40 -17.08 14.63
C SER A 94 -9.72 -15.79 13.86
N LEU A 95 -8.69 -15.14 13.34
CA LEU A 95 -8.84 -14.06 12.35
C LEU A 95 -9.72 -14.56 11.21
N LYS A 96 -10.77 -13.80 10.89
CA LYS A 96 -11.72 -14.17 9.84
C LYS A 96 -11.70 -13.19 8.68
N ASN A 97 -11.49 -11.89 8.98
CA ASN A 97 -11.62 -10.81 8.00
C ASN A 97 -10.41 -9.87 8.07
N VAL A 98 -9.66 -9.81 7.00
CA VAL A 98 -8.49 -8.94 6.84
C VAL A 98 -8.82 -7.86 5.82
N LEU A 99 -8.49 -6.62 6.14
CA LEU A 99 -8.58 -5.50 5.19
C LEU A 99 -7.20 -5.21 4.61
N LEU A 100 -7.12 -5.05 3.30
CA LEU A 100 -5.88 -4.80 2.57
C LEU A 100 -5.96 -3.45 1.89
N ILE A 101 -4.90 -2.66 1.95
CA ILE A 101 -4.74 -1.47 1.10
C ILE A 101 -3.31 -1.41 0.54
N ASP A 102 -3.23 -1.30 -0.77
CA ASP A 102 -1.99 -1.17 -1.54
C ASP A 102 -2.35 -0.51 -2.89
N ASP A 103 -1.50 0.34 -3.44
CA ASP A 103 -1.73 0.92 -4.77
C ASP A 103 -1.37 -0.05 -5.91
N ASP A 104 -0.79 -1.20 -5.58
CA ASP A 104 -0.46 -2.27 -6.51
C ASP A 104 -1.52 -3.39 -6.47
N ARG A 105 -2.32 -3.47 -7.55
CA ARG A 105 -3.36 -4.51 -7.70
C ARG A 105 -2.81 -5.93 -7.61
N ILE A 106 -1.58 -6.18 -8.08
CA ILE A 106 -0.99 -7.52 -8.05
C ILE A 106 -0.63 -7.90 -6.61
N GLN A 107 -0.04 -6.97 -5.85
CA GLN A 107 0.27 -7.17 -4.44
C GLN A 107 -1.00 -7.51 -3.65
N LEU A 108 -2.09 -6.78 -3.89
CA LEU A 108 -3.40 -7.09 -3.30
C LEU A 108 -3.88 -8.48 -3.67
N THR A 109 -3.81 -8.84 -4.96
CA THR A 109 -4.27 -10.15 -5.46
C THR A 109 -3.45 -11.29 -4.85
N LEU A 110 -2.12 -11.16 -4.80
CA LEU A 110 -1.23 -12.17 -4.21
C LEU A 110 -1.48 -12.31 -2.70
N THR A 111 -1.55 -11.20 -1.97
CA THR A 111 -1.81 -11.24 -0.53
C THR A 111 -3.18 -11.80 -0.21
N ALA A 112 -4.21 -11.46 -1.00
CA ALA A 112 -5.56 -12.02 -0.86
C ALA A 112 -5.57 -13.53 -1.12
N ALA A 113 -4.84 -14.02 -2.13
CA ALA A 113 -4.72 -15.45 -2.43
C ALA A 113 -4.01 -16.22 -1.29
N MET A 114 -2.94 -15.64 -0.71
CA MET A 114 -2.26 -16.22 0.45
C MET A 114 -3.20 -16.35 1.66
N LEU A 115 -4.00 -15.33 1.93
CA LEU A 115 -4.97 -15.33 3.02
C LEU A 115 -6.09 -16.35 2.77
N GLN A 116 -6.62 -16.40 1.55
CA GLN A 116 -7.68 -17.33 1.17
C GLN A 116 -7.23 -18.79 1.31
N GLN A 117 -6.01 -19.12 0.90
CA GLN A 117 -5.42 -20.44 1.08
C GLN A 117 -5.39 -20.86 2.56
N SER A 118 -5.22 -19.92 3.47
CA SER A 118 -5.23 -20.12 4.92
C SER A 118 -6.64 -20.06 5.53
N GLY A 119 -7.69 -19.96 4.70
CA GLY A 119 -9.08 -19.87 5.17
C GLY A 119 -9.47 -18.52 5.76
N ILE A 120 -8.74 -17.45 5.43
CA ILE A 120 -8.96 -16.08 5.92
C ILE A 120 -9.63 -15.28 4.80
N ASN A 121 -10.75 -14.62 5.11
CA ASN A 121 -11.39 -13.70 4.16
C ASN A 121 -10.61 -12.39 4.09
N SER A 122 -10.55 -11.79 2.92
CA SER A 122 -9.94 -10.47 2.75
C SER A 122 -10.80 -9.56 1.88
N VAL A 123 -10.70 -8.27 2.14
CA VAL A 123 -11.23 -7.20 1.29
C VAL A 123 -10.05 -6.35 0.86
N SER A 124 -9.91 -6.15 -0.44
CA SER A 124 -8.81 -5.40 -1.05
C SER A 124 -9.29 -4.02 -1.48
N CYS A 125 -8.53 -2.99 -1.13
CA CYS A 125 -8.77 -1.59 -1.47
C CYS A 125 -7.55 -1.03 -2.21
N LEU A 126 -7.78 -0.39 -3.35
CA LEU A 126 -6.75 0.33 -4.12
C LEU A 126 -6.65 1.79 -3.72
N GLN A 127 -7.72 2.32 -3.11
CA GLN A 127 -7.84 3.73 -2.78
C GLN A 127 -8.37 3.91 -1.36
N LEU A 128 -8.11 5.09 -0.80
CA LEU A 128 -8.47 5.40 0.57
C LEU A 128 -9.99 5.50 0.80
N ASP A 129 -10.75 5.97 -0.17
CA ASP A 129 -12.21 6.02 -0.10
C ASP A 129 -12.83 4.62 0.00
N GLU A 130 -12.34 3.65 -0.79
CA GLU A 130 -12.73 2.24 -0.69
C GLU A 130 -12.45 1.67 0.71
N LEU A 131 -11.25 1.97 1.29
CA LEU A 131 -10.86 1.58 2.63
C LEU A 131 -11.83 2.13 3.69
N LEU A 132 -12.15 3.43 3.60
CA LEU A 132 -13.03 4.08 4.56
C LEU A 132 -14.46 3.56 4.49
N ASP A 133 -14.96 3.29 3.28
CA ASP A 133 -16.29 2.71 3.09
C ASP A 133 -16.34 1.26 3.59
N ALA A 134 -15.28 0.47 3.39
CA ALA A 134 -15.18 -0.86 3.98
C ALA A 134 -15.22 -0.80 5.51
N LEU A 135 -14.45 0.10 6.15
CA LEU A 135 -14.44 0.28 7.60
C LEU A 135 -15.75 0.82 8.19
N ARG A 136 -16.60 1.46 7.39
CA ARG A 136 -17.95 1.90 7.80
C ARG A 136 -18.99 0.79 7.72
N THR A 137 -18.82 -0.13 6.77
CA THR A 137 -19.85 -1.11 6.39
C THR A 137 -19.61 -2.51 6.96
N ALA A 138 -18.35 -2.85 7.29
CA ALA A 138 -17.98 -4.18 7.77
C ALA A 138 -16.98 -4.08 8.93
N THR A 139 -16.78 -5.21 9.63
CA THR A 139 -15.79 -5.32 10.72
C THR A 139 -14.61 -6.18 10.27
N PHE A 140 -13.41 -5.70 10.59
CA PHE A 140 -12.15 -6.36 10.26
C PHE A 140 -11.31 -6.59 11.52
N ASP A 141 -10.61 -7.69 11.55
CA ASP A 141 -9.76 -8.06 12.67
C ASP A 141 -8.39 -7.37 12.60
N VAL A 142 -7.92 -7.09 11.37
CA VAL A 142 -6.63 -6.45 11.09
C VAL A 142 -6.66 -5.73 9.74
N LEU A 143 -5.89 -4.66 9.62
CA LEU A 143 -5.61 -3.95 8.38
C LEU A 143 -4.14 -4.16 8.02
N LEU A 144 -3.86 -4.63 6.80
CA LEU A 144 -2.54 -4.61 6.18
C LEU A 144 -2.47 -3.41 5.25
N THR A 145 -1.47 -2.56 5.42
CA THR A 145 -1.28 -1.37 4.57
C THR A 145 0.11 -1.32 4.00
N ASP A 146 0.22 -1.06 2.71
CA ASP A 146 1.51 -0.63 2.17
C ASP A 146 1.95 0.68 2.83
N VAL A 147 3.25 0.81 3.05
CA VAL A 147 3.86 2.03 3.60
C VAL A 147 4.07 3.08 2.52
N GLN A 148 4.37 2.66 1.29
CA GLN A 148 4.76 3.56 0.21
C GLN A 148 3.67 3.63 -0.88
N MET A 149 2.62 4.39 -0.62
CA MET A 149 1.56 4.66 -1.59
C MET A 149 1.62 6.12 -2.07
N PRO A 150 1.33 6.40 -3.37
CA PRO A 150 1.46 7.74 -3.95
C PRO A 150 0.54 8.80 -3.33
N ALA A 151 -0.68 8.41 -2.96
CA ALA A 151 -1.70 9.35 -2.45
C ALA A 151 -1.49 9.68 -0.97
N ILE A 152 -1.15 8.68 -0.16
CA ILE A 152 -0.93 8.80 1.28
C ILE A 152 0.03 7.69 1.72
N ASN A 153 1.07 8.04 2.49
CA ASN A 153 1.93 7.00 3.04
C ASN A 153 1.26 6.28 4.23
N GLY A 154 1.67 5.04 4.50
CA GLY A 154 1.07 4.21 5.54
C GLY A 154 1.14 4.84 6.94
N PHE A 155 2.16 5.66 7.26
CA PHE A 155 2.26 6.34 8.55
C PHE A 155 1.20 7.44 8.70
N ASP A 156 0.94 8.20 7.65
CA ASP A 156 -0.06 9.25 7.67
C ASP A 156 -1.47 8.65 7.58
N LEU A 157 -1.63 7.54 6.86
CA LEU A 157 -2.87 6.75 6.87
C LEU A 157 -3.19 6.28 8.29
N LEU A 158 -2.24 5.73 9.02
CA LEU A 158 -2.44 5.29 10.40
C LEU A 158 -2.89 6.44 11.31
N LYS A 159 -2.22 7.60 11.26
CA LYS A 159 -2.61 8.80 12.03
C LYS A 159 -4.03 9.22 11.68
N LEU A 160 -4.36 9.22 10.40
CA LEU A 160 -5.66 9.58 9.87
C LEU A 160 -6.76 8.63 10.40
N LEU A 161 -6.53 7.32 10.36
CA LEU A 161 -7.46 6.32 10.89
C LEU A 161 -7.70 6.53 12.38
N ARG A 162 -6.64 6.78 13.17
CA ARG A 162 -6.75 7.02 14.63
C ARG A 162 -7.47 8.33 14.98
N ALA A 163 -7.39 9.33 14.09
CA ALA A 163 -8.09 10.61 14.27
C ALA A 163 -9.52 10.61 13.70
N SER A 164 -9.93 9.56 12.98
CA SER A 164 -11.24 9.48 12.32
C SER A 164 -12.40 9.29 13.30
N ASN A 165 -13.61 9.60 12.86
CA ASN A 165 -14.84 9.32 13.59
C ASN A 165 -15.39 7.91 13.34
N ILE A 166 -14.69 7.07 12.61
CA ILE A 166 -15.06 5.67 12.38
C ILE A 166 -14.53 4.82 13.55
N PRO A 167 -15.40 4.27 14.42
CA PRO A 167 -14.95 3.59 15.65
C PRO A 167 -13.97 2.46 15.40
N GLN A 168 -14.19 1.69 14.33
CA GLN A 168 -13.32 0.60 13.96
C GLN A 168 -11.95 1.09 13.45
N ALA A 169 -11.90 2.16 12.69
CA ALA A 169 -10.64 2.74 12.19
C ALA A 169 -9.74 3.21 13.36
N GLN A 170 -10.34 3.66 14.47
CA GLN A 170 -9.59 4.06 15.67
C GLN A 170 -8.93 2.87 16.39
N SER A 171 -9.49 1.66 16.27
CA SER A 171 -9.12 0.52 17.11
C SER A 171 -8.53 -0.68 16.32
N VAL A 172 -8.79 -0.81 15.03
CA VAL A 172 -8.29 -1.93 14.21
C VAL A 172 -6.76 -2.00 14.28
N PRO A 173 -6.15 -3.16 14.59
CA PRO A 173 -4.71 -3.34 14.48
C PRO A 173 -4.26 -3.10 13.05
N VAL A 174 -3.18 -2.35 12.85
CA VAL A 174 -2.63 -2.05 11.53
C VAL A 174 -1.22 -2.60 11.43
N ILE A 175 -0.97 -3.45 10.46
CA ILE A 175 0.34 -4.01 10.14
C ILE A 175 0.87 -3.28 8.91
N ALA A 176 2.10 -2.78 9.00
CA ALA A 176 2.81 -2.18 7.88
C ALA A 176 3.33 -3.26 6.94
N VAL A 177 3.12 -3.09 5.65
CA VAL A 177 3.74 -3.91 4.60
C VAL A 177 4.70 -3.00 3.83
N THR A 178 5.97 -3.38 3.69
CA THR A 178 6.98 -2.49 3.12
C THR A 178 8.05 -3.22 2.33
N ALA A 179 8.54 -2.59 1.26
CA ALA A 179 9.74 -3.04 0.54
C ALA A 179 11.04 -2.48 1.16
N ARG A 180 10.94 -1.54 2.12
CA ARG A 180 12.08 -0.91 2.77
C ARG A 180 12.72 -1.85 3.77
N SER A 181 14.00 -2.14 3.58
CA SER A 181 14.81 -2.96 4.49
C SER A 181 15.61 -2.13 5.52
N ASP A 182 15.56 -0.80 5.41
CA ASP A 182 16.31 0.13 6.26
C ASP A 182 15.60 0.44 7.60
N MET A 183 14.29 0.14 7.70
CA MET A 183 13.51 0.34 8.92
C MET A 183 13.31 -0.97 9.68
N GLN A 184 13.52 -0.93 10.99
CA GLN A 184 13.33 -2.07 11.87
C GLN A 184 11.89 -2.13 12.41
N ARG A 185 11.44 -3.33 12.82
CA ARG A 185 10.09 -3.56 13.39
C ARG A 185 9.75 -2.61 14.54
N GLU A 186 10.74 -2.32 15.38
CA GLU A 186 10.61 -1.44 16.54
C GLU A 186 10.20 -0.02 16.14
N GLU A 187 10.69 0.49 15.02
CA GLU A 187 10.35 1.82 14.52
C GLU A 187 8.87 1.88 14.11
N PHE A 188 8.35 0.86 13.43
CA PHE A 188 6.93 0.77 13.10
C PHE A 188 6.06 0.72 14.36
N THR A 189 6.47 -0.02 15.37
CA THR A 189 5.75 -0.13 16.64
C THR A 189 5.69 1.21 17.38
N VAL A 190 6.78 1.98 17.40
CA VAL A 190 6.81 3.34 17.99
C VAL A 190 5.79 4.27 17.31
N HIS A 191 5.57 4.10 16.02
CA HIS A 191 4.57 4.87 15.27
C HIS A 191 3.12 4.37 15.45
N GLY A 192 2.90 3.26 16.17
CA GLY A 192 1.58 2.72 16.49
C GLY A 192 1.08 1.61 15.58
N PHE A 193 1.94 1.06 14.72
CA PHE A 193 1.65 -0.18 14.00
C PHE A 193 1.68 -1.37 14.96
N ALA A 194 0.81 -2.36 14.71
CA ALA A 194 0.78 -3.61 15.47
C ALA A 194 1.91 -4.56 15.05
N GLY A 195 2.44 -4.38 13.84
CA GLY A 195 3.51 -5.19 13.30
C GLY A 195 4.04 -4.66 11.97
N CYS A 196 5.00 -5.40 11.39
CA CYS A 196 5.62 -5.05 10.12
C CYS A 196 5.97 -6.31 9.32
N LEU A 197 5.67 -6.30 8.01
CA LEU A 197 5.94 -7.35 7.06
C LEU A 197 6.76 -6.81 5.89
N HIS A 198 7.91 -7.43 5.59
CA HIS A 198 8.79 -6.97 4.51
C HIS A 198 8.50 -7.70 3.20
N LYS A 199 8.32 -6.95 2.12
CA LYS A 199 8.16 -7.49 0.75
C LYS A 199 9.53 -7.90 0.16
N PRO A 200 9.63 -9.07 -0.53
CA PRO A 200 8.62 -10.11 -0.68
C PRO A 200 8.51 -10.98 0.59
N PHE A 201 7.33 -11.43 0.93
CA PHE A 201 7.07 -12.29 2.08
C PHE A 201 6.39 -13.60 1.68
N THR A 202 6.55 -14.60 2.51
CA THR A 202 5.93 -15.93 2.38
C THR A 202 4.60 -16.00 3.13
N VAL A 203 3.79 -17.04 2.85
CA VAL A 203 2.56 -17.32 3.62
C VAL A 203 2.87 -17.52 5.11
N SER A 204 3.95 -18.23 5.43
CA SER A 204 4.39 -18.48 6.81
C SER A 204 4.70 -17.19 7.55
N GLU A 205 5.42 -16.24 6.92
CA GLU A 205 5.71 -14.93 7.49
C GLU A 205 4.46 -14.09 7.68
N LEU A 206 3.54 -14.11 6.70
CA LEU A 206 2.24 -13.45 6.80
C LEU A 206 1.42 -13.99 7.97
N LEU A 207 1.28 -15.32 8.09
CA LEU A 207 0.54 -15.96 9.18
C LEU A 207 1.20 -15.73 10.53
N HIS A 208 2.52 -15.79 10.60
CA HIS A 208 3.27 -15.46 11.82
C HIS A 208 3.00 -14.02 12.28
N GLU A 209 3.01 -13.07 11.35
CA GLU A 209 2.73 -11.67 11.68
C GLU A 209 1.28 -11.45 12.12
N LEU A 210 0.35 -12.24 11.59
CA LEU A 210 -1.05 -12.26 12.00
C LEU A 210 -1.28 -13.03 13.32
N ASN A 211 -0.23 -13.53 13.99
CA ASN A 211 -0.28 -14.38 15.19
C ASN A 211 -1.13 -15.67 14.99
N MET A 212 -1.12 -16.22 13.78
CA MET A 212 -1.76 -17.49 13.48
C MET A 212 -0.70 -18.61 13.48
N GLU A 213 -1.06 -19.74 14.08
CA GLU A 213 -0.23 -20.94 13.96
C GLU A 213 -0.30 -21.45 12.52
N ASP A 214 0.86 -21.61 11.90
CA ASP A 214 0.97 -22.30 10.61
C ASP A 214 0.51 -23.76 10.83
N LYS A 215 -0.65 -24.11 10.29
CA LYS A 215 -1.19 -25.48 10.39
C LYS A 215 -0.47 -26.43 9.45
N GLY A 216 0.86 -26.31 9.35
CA GLY A 216 1.71 -27.33 8.74
C GLY A 216 1.25 -27.78 7.35
N MET A 217 0.86 -26.86 6.47
CA MET A 217 0.93 -27.16 5.07
C MET A 217 2.41 -27.16 4.71
N GLU A 218 2.97 -28.35 4.53
CA GLU A 218 4.27 -28.51 3.89
C GLU A 218 4.22 -27.67 2.61
N VAL A 219 4.88 -26.50 2.67
CA VAL A 219 5.29 -25.82 1.45
C VAL A 219 6.18 -26.85 0.78
N MET A 220 5.67 -27.50 -0.27
CA MET A 220 6.53 -28.28 -1.14
C MET A 220 7.64 -27.31 -1.55
N GLU A 221 8.81 -27.46 -0.91
CA GLU A 221 10.04 -26.97 -1.48
C GLU A 221 10.03 -27.49 -2.91
N VAL A 222 9.76 -26.61 -3.85
CA VAL A 222 9.91 -26.91 -5.26
C VAL A 222 11.38 -27.22 -5.40
N SER A 223 11.70 -28.51 -5.34
CA SER A 223 13.03 -29.05 -5.52
C SER A 223 13.61 -28.37 -6.76
N GLU A 224 14.76 -27.74 -6.58
CA GLU A 224 15.59 -27.17 -7.64
C GLU A 224 16.03 -28.27 -8.61
N THR A 225 15.14 -28.64 -9.53
CA THR A 225 15.48 -29.53 -10.63
C THR A 225 14.75 -29.07 -11.88
N SER A 226 15.32 -28.07 -12.50
CA SER A 226 15.49 -27.91 -13.95
C SER A 226 16.01 -26.51 -14.22
N ALA A 227 17.29 -26.42 -14.58
CA ALA A 227 17.89 -25.22 -15.16
C ALA A 227 17.30 -25.01 -16.56
N CYS A 228 16.11 -24.42 -16.62
CA CYS A 228 15.67 -23.69 -17.78
C CYS A 228 16.10 -22.23 -17.56
N PRO A 229 16.80 -21.59 -18.53
CA PRO A 229 17.06 -20.17 -18.48
C PRO A 229 15.73 -19.43 -18.72
N GLY A 230 15.04 -19.08 -17.66
CA GLY A 230 13.73 -18.41 -17.73
C GLY A 230 13.28 -17.96 -16.34
N TYR A 231 12.35 -17.00 -16.33
CA TYR A 231 11.76 -16.47 -15.11
C TYR A 231 10.85 -17.50 -14.41
N LYS A 232 10.81 -17.49 -13.08
CA LYS A 232 10.02 -18.42 -12.27
C LYS A 232 8.57 -17.92 -12.10
N PHE A 233 7.77 -17.89 -13.16
CA PHE A 233 6.37 -17.46 -13.09
C PHE A 233 5.49 -18.34 -12.19
N SER A 234 5.89 -19.60 -11.98
CA SER A 234 5.25 -20.48 -10.98
C SER A 234 5.26 -19.89 -9.57
N SER A 235 6.21 -19.01 -9.24
CA SER A 235 6.23 -18.31 -7.95
C SER A 235 5.06 -17.34 -7.78
N LEU A 236 4.50 -16.80 -8.87
CA LEU A 236 3.30 -15.95 -8.84
C LEU A 236 2.01 -16.77 -8.67
N THR A 237 2.00 -18.01 -9.20
CA THR A 237 0.80 -18.87 -9.24
C THR A 237 0.81 -19.97 -8.20
N VAL A 238 1.84 -20.06 -7.36
CA VAL A 238 1.99 -21.11 -6.33
C VAL A 238 0.79 -21.20 -5.40
N PHE A 239 0.10 -20.08 -5.15
CA PHE A 239 -1.08 -20.00 -4.29
C PHE A 239 -2.40 -20.36 -5.01
N SER A 240 -2.35 -20.66 -6.30
CA SER A 240 -3.51 -21.01 -7.14
C SER A 240 -3.35 -22.38 -7.79
N VAL A 241 -2.60 -23.30 -7.15
CA VAL A 241 -2.25 -24.62 -7.71
C VAL A 241 -3.50 -25.44 -8.07
N ASP A 242 -4.57 -25.30 -7.28
CA ASP A 242 -5.83 -26.03 -7.48
C ASP A 242 -6.88 -25.23 -8.29
N ASP A 243 -6.56 -24.00 -8.71
CA ASP A 243 -7.46 -23.12 -9.47
C ASP A 243 -6.73 -22.50 -10.68
N PRO A 244 -6.80 -23.16 -11.85
CA PRO A 244 -6.16 -22.68 -13.08
C PRO A 244 -6.69 -21.32 -13.56
N GLU A 245 -7.96 -20.99 -13.29
CA GLU A 245 -8.56 -19.71 -13.66
C GLU A 245 -7.97 -18.58 -12.80
N ALA A 246 -7.80 -18.81 -11.51
CA ALA A 246 -7.13 -17.87 -10.61
C ALA A 246 -5.66 -17.67 -10.99
N ALA A 247 -4.93 -18.74 -11.29
CA ALA A 247 -3.55 -18.67 -11.76
C ALA A 247 -3.41 -17.81 -13.03
N LYS A 248 -4.29 -18.05 -14.00
CA LYS A 248 -4.33 -17.27 -15.25
C LYS A 248 -4.64 -15.80 -14.99
N SER A 249 -5.62 -15.50 -14.13
CA SER A 249 -5.99 -14.12 -13.75
C SER A 249 -4.83 -13.38 -13.10
N ILE A 250 -4.04 -14.05 -12.25
CA ILE A 250 -2.84 -13.47 -11.64
C ILE A 250 -1.80 -13.12 -12.71
N LEU A 251 -1.52 -14.02 -13.65
CA LEU A 251 -0.57 -13.76 -14.73
C LEU A 251 -1.03 -12.65 -15.67
N GLU A 252 -2.31 -12.62 -16.03
CA GLU A 252 -2.88 -11.54 -16.85
C GLU A 252 -2.74 -10.18 -16.14
N SER A 253 -3.04 -10.14 -14.85
CA SER A 253 -2.86 -8.94 -14.02
C SER A 253 -1.39 -8.51 -13.94
N PHE A 254 -0.47 -9.47 -13.75
CA PHE A 254 0.96 -9.21 -13.76
C PHE A 254 1.43 -8.60 -15.09
N VAL A 255 1.01 -9.16 -16.22
CA VAL A 255 1.37 -8.63 -17.54
C VAL A 255 0.80 -7.22 -17.74
N ALA A 256 -0.46 -6.99 -17.37
CA ALA A 256 -1.12 -5.70 -17.54
C ALA A 256 -0.43 -4.60 -16.71
N GLU A 257 -0.17 -4.86 -15.42
CA GLU A 257 0.47 -3.90 -14.53
C GLU A 257 1.94 -3.65 -14.93
N THR A 258 2.66 -4.71 -15.31
CA THR A 258 4.04 -4.59 -15.79
C THR A 258 4.14 -3.71 -17.03
N ARG A 259 3.20 -3.82 -17.99
CA ARG A 259 3.11 -2.94 -19.15
C ARG A 259 2.86 -1.50 -18.77
N LEU A 260 1.91 -1.26 -17.86
CA LEU A 260 1.60 0.08 -17.39
C LEU A 260 2.82 0.74 -16.73
N ASN A 261 3.54 0.00 -15.89
CA ASN A 261 4.74 0.50 -15.22
C ASN A 261 5.89 0.71 -16.23
N ALA A 262 6.03 -0.14 -17.26
CA ALA A 262 7.00 0.07 -18.35
C ALA A 262 6.71 1.35 -19.13
N GLU A 263 5.45 1.63 -19.47
CA GLU A 263 5.04 2.89 -20.12
C GLU A 263 5.33 4.11 -19.24
N ARG A 264 5.10 4.01 -17.94
CA ARG A 264 5.44 5.08 -16.98
C ARG A 264 6.95 5.31 -16.92
N LEU A 265 7.74 4.25 -16.83
CA LEU A 265 9.21 4.33 -16.83
C LEU A 265 9.71 4.96 -18.12
N GLN A 266 9.19 4.55 -19.27
CA GLN A 266 9.56 5.14 -20.55
C GLN A 266 9.26 6.64 -20.63
N LYS A 267 8.07 7.06 -20.20
CA LYS A 267 7.69 8.48 -20.13
C LYS A 267 8.58 9.28 -19.16
N ALA A 268 8.94 8.68 -18.03
CA ALA A 268 9.84 9.30 -17.06
C ALA A 268 11.24 9.53 -17.70
N VAL A 269 11.75 8.57 -18.48
CA VAL A 269 13.01 8.72 -19.23
C VAL A 269 12.90 9.82 -20.29
N GLU A 270 11.80 9.89 -21.04
CA GLU A 270 11.57 10.90 -22.07
C GLU A 270 11.46 12.32 -21.47
N ASN A 271 10.91 12.44 -20.26
CA ASN A 271 10.75 13.71 -19.55
C ASN A 271 11.95 14.04 -18.64
N GLU A 272 12.97 13.19 -18.58
CA GLU A 272 14.13 13.31 -17.68
C GLU A 272 13.70 13.39 -16.17
N ASP A 273 12.57 12.76 -15.83
CA ASP A 273 11.99 12.75 -14.49
C ASP A 273 12.57 11.60 -13.64
N VAL A 274 13.66 11.91 -12.94
CA VAL A 274 14.40 10.93 -12.13
C VAL A 274 13.57 10.44 -10.92
N ASP A 275 12.75 11.30 -10.36
CA ASP A 275 11.94 10.94 -9.20
C ASP A 275 10.84 9.95 -9.58
N GLU A 276 10.19 10.13 -10.73
CA GLU A 276 9.23 9.16 -11.27
C GLU A 276 9.93 7.86 -11.69
N MET A 277 11.15 7.93 -12.28
CA MET A 277 11.94 6.73 -12.58
C MET A 277 12.22 5.91 -11.32
N ALA A 278 12.62 6.56 -10.23
CA ALA A 278 12.89 5.91 -8.95
C ALA A 278 11.62 5.29 -8.35
N ALA A 279 10.51 6.02 -8.34
CA ALA A 279 9.23 5.56 -7.81
C ALA A 279 8.68 4.34 -8.56
N VAL A 280 8.70 4.36 -9.89
CA VAL A 280 8.25 3.24 -10.73
C VAL A 280 9.17 2.02 -10.55
N SER A 281 10.49 2.24 -10.45
CA SER A 281 11.45 1.17 -10.24
C SER A 281 11.24 0.48 -8.89
N HIS A 282 11.05 1.26 -7.82
CA HIS A 282 10.74 0.76 -6.49
C HIS A 282 9.51 -0.17 -6.50
N LYS A 283 8.44 0.24 -7.18
CA LYS A 283 7.20 -0.53 -7.28
C LYS A 283 7.39 -1.89 -7.96
N MET A 284 8.27 -1.98 -8.96
CA MET A 284 8.48 -3.20 -9.74
C MET A 284 9.42 -4.21 -9.05
N ILE A 285 10.36 -3.77 -8.21
CA ILE A 285 11.40 -4.61 -7.59
C ILE A 285 10.84 -5.85 -6.87
N PRO A 286 9.78 -5.77 -6.01
CA PRO A 286 9.30 -6.94 -5.29
C PRO A 286 8.83 -8.07 -6.19
N LEU A 287 8.07 -7.74 -7.24
CA LEU A 287 7.53 -8.72 -8.19
C LEU A 287 8.62 -9.38 -9.02
N PHE A 288 9.57 -8.61 -9.52
CA PHE A 288 10.69 -9.15 -10.29
C PHE A 288 11.67 -9.95 -9.42
N THR A 289 11.78 -9.62 -8.14
CA THR A 289 12.51 -10.46 -7.17
C THR A 289 11.84 -11.81 -6.99
N LEU A 290 10.51 -11.83 -6.89
CA LEU A 290 9.71 -13.06 -6.71
C LEU A 290 9.87 -14.02 -7.89
N ILE A 291 9.92 -13.52 -9.12
CA ILE A 291 10.12 -14.35 -10.32
C ILE A 291 11.60 -14.64 -10.65
N GLY A 292 12.52 -14.15 -9.81
CA GLY A 292 13.95 -14.40 -9.96
C GLY A 292 14.63 -13.63 -11.11
N ALA A 293 14.10 -12.47 -11.54
CA ALA A 293 14.65 -11.62 -12.57
C ALA A 293 15.86 -10.79 -12.08
N ALA A 294 16.92 -11.44 -11.63
CA ALA A 294 18.02 -10.84 -10.88
C ALA A 294 18.72 -9.67 -11.63
N GLU A 295 18.95 -9.78 -12.94
CA GLU A 295 19.57 -8.74 -13.74
C GLU A 295 18.67 -7.49 -13.82
N LEU A 296 17.38 -7.67 -14.07
CA LEU A 296 16.40 -6.59 -14.09
C LEU A 296 16.30 -5.92 -12.71
N VAL A 297 16.22 -6.71 -11.63
CA VAL A 297 16.18 -6.18 -10.25
C VAL A 297 17.42 -5.35 -9.93
N ALA A 298 18.62 -5.74 -10.41
CA ALA A 298 19.83 -4.96 -10.22
C ALA A 298 19.75 -3.59 -10.89
N LEU A 299 19.24 -3.52 -12.13
CA LEU A 299 19.04 -2.25 -12.85
C LEU A 299 17.98 -1.37 -12.17
N LEU A 300 16.84 -1.95 -11.76
CA LEU A 300 15.79 -1.22 -11.08
C LEU A 300 16.26 -0.64 -9.74
N LYS A 301 17.11 -1.35 -8.99
CA LYS A 301 17.71 -0.83 -7.75
C LYS A 301 18.64 0.36 -8.00
N LEU A 302 19.38 0.38 -9.10
CA LEU A 302 20.20 1.54 -9.48
C LEU A 302 19.32 2.76 -9.78
N LEU A 303 18.19 2.55 -10.46
CA LEU A 303 17.23 3.61 -10.75
C LEU A 303 16.51 4.09 -9.48
N GLU A 304 16.11 3.18 -8.57
CA GLU A 304 15.48 3.52 -7.30
C GLU A 304 16.36 4.41 -6.44
N THR A 305 17.66 4.13 -6.36
CA THR A 305 18.60 4.91 -5.55
C THR A 305 18.97 6.27 -6.16
N SER A 306 18.50 6.60 -7.35
CA SER A 306 18.80 7.85 -8.05
C SER A 306 17.91 9.04 -7.65
N HIS A 307 17.00 8.86 -6.69
CA HIS A 307 16.11 9.93 -6.21
C HIS A 307 16.90 11.18 -5.78
N GLY A 308 16.51 12.36 -6.32
CA GLY A 308 17.18 13.63 -6.06
C GLY A 308 18.52 13.82 -6.76
N VAL A 309 18.94 12.91 -7.63
CA VAL A 309 20.17 13.02 -8.44
C VAL A 309 19.83 13.63 -9.81
N PRO A 310 20.72 14.45 -10.44
CA PRO A 310 20.49 14.95 -11.79
C PRO A 310 20.39 13.81 -12.81
N PHE A 311 19.54 13.99 -13.82
CA PHE A 311 19.45 13.05 -14.95
C PHE A 311 20.78 12.97 -15.71
N THR A 312 21.28 11.75 -15.90
CA THR A 312 22.56 11.48 -16.58
C THR A 312 22.37 10.50 -17.74
N GLY A 313 23.34 10.50 -18.68
CA GLY A 313 23.35 9.51 -19.77
C GLY A 313 23.41 8.07 -19.27
N GLU A 314 24.11 7.82 -18.18
CA GLU A 314 24.22 6.50 -17.54
C GLU A 314 22.87 6.03 -16.96
N LEU A 315 22.14 6.91 -16.28
CA LEU A 315 20.78 6.60 -15.80
C LEU A 315 19.85 6.26 -16.96
N LYS A 316 19.94 7.00 -18.04
CA LYS A 316 19.17 6.71 -19.26
C LYS A 316 19.51 5.34 -19.84
N GLU A 317 20.79 4.97 -19.91
CA GLU A 317 21.21 3.65 -20.38
C GLU A 317 20.68 2.53 -19.48
N HIS A 318 20.76 2.67 -18.16
CA HIS A 318 20.21 1.70 -17.21
C HIS A 318 18.69 1.54 -17.38
N ALA A 319 17.97 2.64 -17.53
CA ALA A 319 16.51 2.60 -17.70
C ALA A 319 16.11 1.94 -19.05
N LEU A 320 16.82 2.23 -20.13
CA LEU A 320 16.59 1.60 -21.43
C LEU A 320 16.91 0.09 -21.38
N ALA A 321 17.98 -0.31 -20.70
CA ALA A 321 18.31 -1.71 -20.49
C ALA A 321 17.24 -2.42 -19.67
N ALA A 322 16.72 -1.78 -18.60
CA ALA A 322 15.61 -2.31 -17.82
C ALA A 322 14.35 -2.50 -18.66
N LEU A 323 13.99 -1.53 -19.50
CA LEU A 323 12.81 -1.63 -20.40
C LEU A 323 12.91 -2.82 -21.37
N VAL A 324 14.11 -3.10 -21.90
CA VAL A 324 14.33 -4.28 -22.77
C VAL A 324 14.07 -5.59 -22.01
N LEU A 325 14.58 -5.71 -20.78
CA LEU A 325 14.36 -6.89 -19.93
C LEU A 325 12.90 -7.02 -19.49
N ILE A 326 12.22 -5.91 -19.21
CA ILE A 326 10.79 -5.91 -18.89
C ILE A 326 9.97 -6.48 -20.05
N GLU A 327 10.27 -6.09 -21.29
CA GLU A 327 9.56 -6.60 -22.47
C GLU A 327 9.81 -8.11 -22.67
N ASP A 328 11.01 -8.59 -22.37
CA ASP A 328 11.31 -10.02 -22.36
C ASP A 328 10.51 -10.76 -21.31
N VAL A 329 10.40 -10.23 -20.07
CA VAL A 329 9.55 -10.79 -19.02
C VAL A 329 8.10 -10.86 -19.46
N ILE A 330 7.53 -9.79 -20.02
CA ILE A 330 6.17 -9.74 -20.54
C ILE A 330 5.92 -10.81 -21.59
N THR A 331 6.86 -10.97 -22.51
CA THR A 331 6.78 -11.96 -23.59
C THR A 331 6.75 -13.38 -23.03
N GLN A 332 7.65 -13.68 -22.11
CA GLN A 332 7.70 -15.01 -21.48
C GLN A 332 6.51 -15.27 -20.58
N ALA A 333 6.02 -14.28 -19.83
CA ALA A 333 4.82 -14.41 -18.99
C ALA A 333 3.57 -14.66 -19.83
N THR A 334 3.43 -14.02 -20.99
CA THR A 334 2.30 -14.21 -21.92
C THR A 334 2.32 -15.60 -22.58
N ALA A 335 3.51 -16.19 -22.73
CA ALA A 335 3.70 -17.52 -23.29
C ALA A 335 3.64 -18.65 -22.22
N PHE A 336 3.58 -18.29 -20.94
CA PHE A 336 3.52 -19.26 -19.85
C PHE A 336 2.15 -19.97 -19.84
N PRO A 337 2.14 -21.32 -19.79
CA PRO A 337 0.93 -22.12 -19.95
C PRO A 337 -0.04 -22.04 -18.75
#